data_202f671bc3ab1c74343ace82e991c8d6
#
_entry.id   202f671bc3ab1c74343ace82e991c8d6
#
_cell.length_a   1.000
_cell.length_b   1.000
_cell.length_c   1.000
_cell.angle_alpha   90.00
_cell.angle_beta   90.00
_cell.angle_gamma   90.00
#
_symmetry.space_group_name_H-M   'P 1'
#
loop_
_entity.id
_entity.type
_entity.pdbx_description
1 polymer ?
#
loop_
_entity_poly.entity_id
_entity_poly.type
_entity_poly.pdbx_seq_one_letter_code
_entity_poly.pdbx_strand_id
1 'polypeptide(L)'
;MLFRSVRALLENLTDKDGVKPAERIVDWEESMSQLRLLPERAGDLIIANRAGYGWSEEVTEDGEVFNVPRITGYKQAIVSDRVKGLWTPFMIMGPGVRKGHYLGDKPIELVDEYPTLLHCLGVEPAKWVQGRVVKEALDKP
;
A
#
# COMPACT_ATOMS: atom_id res chain seq x y z
N MET A 1 20.01 -17.84 -3.69
CA MET A 1 21.20 -16.95 -3.74
C MET A 1 20.92 -15.64 -4.45
N LEU A 2 20.41 -15.64 -5.67
CA LEU A 2 20.14 -14.44 -6.49
C LEU A 2 19.28 -13.39 -5.78
N PHE A 3 18.19 -13.82 -5.19
CA PHE A 3 17.26 -13.01 -4.43
C PHE A 3 17.92 -12.15 -3.31
N ARG A 4 18.79 -12.75 -2.48
CA ARG A 4 19.49 -12.01 -1.42
C ARG A 4 20.46 -10.97 -1.97
N SER A 5 21.09 -11.27 -3.11
CA SER A 5 22.01 -10.36 -3.78
C SER A 5 21.26 -9.16 -4.37
N VAL A 6 20.09 -9.37 -4.98
CA VAL A 6 19.23 -8.29 -5.50
C VAL A 6 18.73 -7.41 -4.37
N ARG A 7 18.24 -8.00 -3.27
CA ARG A 7 17.80 -7.25 -2.10
C ARG A 7 18.93 -6.35 -1.57
N ALA A 8 20.12 -6.92 -1.36
CA ALA A 8 21.27 -6.18 -0.85
C ALA A 8 21.70 -5.04 -1.80
N LEU A 9 21.61 -5.25 -3.12
CA LEU A 9 21.87 -4.21 -4.11
C LEU A 9 20.87 -3.07 -3.98
N LEU A 10 19.59 -3.35 -3.90
CA LEU A 10 18.54 -2.35 -3.77
C LEU A 10 18.60 -1.59 -2.43
N GLU A 11 18.94 -2.26 -1.33
CA GLU A 11 19.13 -1.65 0.00
C GLU A 11 20.32 -0.67 0.04
N ASN A 12 21.32 -0.89 -0.82
CA ASN A 12 22.52 -0.06 -0.90
C ASN A 12 22.52 0.92 -2.06
N LEU A 13 21.53 0.84 -2.95
CA LEU A 13 21.40 1.76 -4.08
C LEU A 13 21.18 3.18 -3.56
N THR A 14 21.98 4.11 -4.06
CA THR A 14 21.85 5.54 -3.78
C THR A 14 21.93 6.33 -5.07
N ASP A 15 21.26 7.46 -5.12
CA ASP A 15 21.43 8.43 -6.20
C ASP A 15 22.72 9.24 -6.01
N LYS A 16 22.94 10.20 -6.92
CA LYS A 16 24.12 11.11 -6.89
C LYS A 16 24.21 11.95 -5.62
N ASP A 17 23.10 12.19 -4.92
CA ASP A 17 23.02 12.98 -3.72
C ASP A 17 23.08 12.08 -2.46
N GLY A 18 23.32 10.78 -2.61
CA GLY A 18 23.40 9.79 -1.54
C GLY A 18 22.04 9.37 -0.99
N VAL A 19 20.94 9.70 -1.67
CA VAL A 19 19.60 9.36 -1.21
C VAL A 19 19.22 7.96 -1.70
N LYS A 20 18.70 7.14 -0.80
CA LYS A 20 18.18 5.80 -1.13
C LYS A 20 16.78 5.89 -1.73
N PRO A 21 16.56 5.42 -2.96
CA PRO A 21 15.23 5.44 -3.60
C PRO A 21 14.29 4.40 -3.03
N ALA A 22 14.79 3.23 -2.61
CA ALA A 22 13.99 2.21 -1.95
C ALA A 22 13.84 2.54 -0.45
N GLU A 23 12.62 2.82 -0.01
CA GLU A 23 12.33 3.13 1.38
C GLU A 23 12.02 1.87 2.19
N ARG A 24 11.34 0.91 1.57
CA ARG A 24 10.98 -0.37 2.18
C ARG A 24 11.11 -1.48 1.16
N ILE A 25 11.73 -2.56 1.56
CA ILE A 25 11.84 -3.77 0.75
C ILE A 25 11.33 -4.93 1.61
N VAL A 26 10.32 -5.61 1.10
CA VAL A 26 9.66 -6.74 1.76
C VAL A 26 9.78 -7.95 0.84
N ASP A 27 10.20 -9.08 1.37
CA ASP A 27 10.18 -10.31 0.60
C ASP A 27 8.81 -10.98 0.60
N TRP A 28 8.64 -11.99 -0.25
CA TRP A 28 7.37 -12.68 -0.40
C TRP A 28 6.93 -13.40 0.89
N GLU A 29 7.86 -13.88 1.72
CA GLU A 29 7.55 -14.54 2.98
C GLU A 29 6.99 -13.56 4.02
N GLU A 30 7.50 -12.33 4.01
CA GLU A 30 7.07 -11.26 4.90
C GLU A 30 5.82 -10.53 4.36
N SER A 31 5.46 -10.71 3.08
CA SER A 31 4.42 -9.92 2.41
C SER A 31 3.05 -10.05 3.07
N MET A 32 2.66 -11.24 3.52
CA MET A 32 1.40 -11.46 4.22
C MET A 32 1.36 -10.73 5.56
N SER A 33 2.42 -10.87 6.37
CA SER A 33 2.46 -10.30 7.72
C SER A 33 2.61 -8.78 7.71
N GLN A 34 3.38 -8.22 6.76
CA GLN A 34 3.68 -6.80 6.71
C GLN A 34 2.75 -5.99 5.81
N LEU A 35 2.29 -6.58 4.70
CA LEU A 35 1.50 -5.88 3.66
C LEU A 35 0.12 -6.51 3.45
N ARG A 36 -0.18 -7.63 4.10
CA ARG A 36 -1.43 -8.39 3.93
C ARG A 36 -1.69 -8.80 2.48
N LEU A 37 -0.63 -9.02 1.72
CA LEU A 37 -0.68 -9.53 0.35
C LEU A 37 -0.54 -11.04 0.35
N LEU A 38 -1.26 -11.70 -0.55
CA LEU A 38 -1.15 -13.15 -0.75
C LEU A 38 0.21 -13.47 -1.38
N PRO A 39 1.05 -14.32 -0.75
CA PRO A 39 2.39 -14.62 -1.23
C PRO A 39 2.40 -15.15 -2.67
N GLU A 40 1.43 -15.98 -3.05
CA GLU A 40 1.31 -16.55 -4.39
C GLU A 40 0.96 -15.52 -5.48
N ARG A 41 0.60 -14.29 -5.07
CA ARG A 41 0.31 -13.16 -5.98
C ARG A 41 1.33 -12.03 -5.84
N ALA A 42 2.25 -12.15 -4.93
CA ALA A 42 3.33 -11.21 -4.74
C ALA A 42 4.57 -11.64 -5.54
N GLY A 43 5.38 -10.68 -5.98
CA GLY A 43 6.70 -11.00 -6.50
C GLY A 43 7.67 -11.39 -5.37
N ASP A 44 8.86 -11.85 -5.73
CA ASP A 44 9.90 -12.23 -4.77
C ASP A 44 10.31 -11.08 -3.85
N LEU A 45 10.27 -9.86 -4.37
CA LEU A 45 10.51 -8.62 -3.62
C LEU A 45 9.42 -7.59 -3.95
N ILE A 46 8.91 -6.95 -2.91
CA ILE A 46 8.00 -5.83 -3.02
C ILE A 46 8.75 -4.60 -2.53
N ILE A 47 8.85 -3.60 -3.39
CA ILE A 47 9.67 -2.42 -3.14
C ILE A 47 8.76 -1.20 -3.07
N ALA A 48 8.80 -0.50 -1.95
CA ALA A 48 8.16 0.79 -1.81
C ALA A 48 9.21 1.90 -1.94
N ASN A 49 8.96 2.83 -2.83
CA ASN A 49 9.86 3.93 -3.10
C ASN A 49 9.70 5.05 -2.07
N ARG A 50 10.78 5.77 -1.88
CA ARG A 50 10.72 7.10 -1.28
C ARG A 50 9.95 8.04 -2.20
N ALA A 51 9.21 8.99 -1.60
CA ALA A 51 8.51 10.02 -2.37
C ALA A 51 9.48 10.77 -3.30
N GLY A 52 9.09 10.93 -4.56
CA GLY A 52 9.90 11.54 -5.61
C GLY A 52 10.67 10.54 -6.50
N TYR A 53 10.67 9.25 -6.15
CA TYR A 53 11.27 8.19 -6.97
C TYR A 53 10.20 7.29 -7.57
N GLY A 54 10.41 6.89 -8.81
CA GLY A 54 9.57 5.93 -9.54
C GLY A 54 10.42 4.89 -10.24
N TRP A 55 9.79 3.86 -10.75
CA TRP A 55 10.44 2.83 -11.58
C TRP A 55 10.14 3.07 -13.04
N SER A 56 11.18 2.97 -13.90
CA SER A 56 11.05 2.93 -15.34
C SER A 56 11.30 1.52 -15.85
N GLU A 57 10.60 1.12 -16.91
CA GLU A 57 10.90 -0.10 -17.67
C GLU A 57 11.87 0.20 -18.82
N GLU A 58 12.23 1.46 -19.03
CA GLU A 58 13.18 1.85 -20.07
C GLU A 58 14.58 1.45 -19.62
N VAL A 59 15.26 0.73 -20.49
CA VAL A 59 16.70 0.47 -20.37
C VAL A 59 17.40 1.51 -21.20
N THR A 60 18.20 2.37 -20.56
CA THR A 60 19.00 3.37 -21.27
C THR A 60 20.25 2.73 -21.87
N GLU A 61 20.62 3.12 -23.10
CA GLU A 61 21.78 2.55 -23.81
C GLU A 61 23.11 2.86 -23.09
N ASP A 62 23.15 3.95 -22.33
CA ASP A 62 24.30 4.42 -21.56
C ASP A 62 24.41 3.76 -20.18
N GLY A 63 23.42 2.92 -19.80
CA GLY A 63 23.43 2.20 -18.54
C GLY A 63 23.19 3.07 -17.31
N GLU A 64 22.71 4.30 -17.47
CA GLU A 64 22.32 5.14 -16.34
C GLU A 64 21.17 4.52 -15.56
N VAL A 65 21.39 4.33 -14.25
CA VAL A 65 20.37 3.76 -13.35
C VAL A 65 19.31 4.80 -12.97
N PHE A 66 19.69 6.08 -12.95
CA PHE A 66 18.79 7.16 -12.60
C PHE A 66 18.61 8.12 -13.77
N ASN A 67 17.37 8.37 -14.14
CA ASN A 67 17.01 9.37 -15.14
C ASN A 67 15.90 10.29 -14.62
N VAL A 68 15.68 11.40 -15.30
CA VAL A 68 14.51 12.25 -15.02
C VAL A 68 13.31 11.63 -15.74
N PRO A 69 12.29 11.12 -15.02
CA PRO A 69 11.22 10.39 -15.64
C PRO A 69 10.39 11.31 -16.54
N ARG A 70 9.99 10.81 -17.69
CA ARG A 70 8.79 11.30 -18.35
C ARG A 70 7.60 10.92 -17.44
N ILE A 71 6.62 11.81 -17.30
CA ILE A 71 5.45 11.63 -16.43
C ILE A 71 4.72 10.36 -16.86
N THR A 72 5.00 9.25 -16.21
CA THR A 72 4.30 7.97 -16.37
C THR A 72 3.68 7.60 -15.02
N GLY A 73 2.46 8.09 -14.78
CA GLY A 73 1.84 8.18 -13.46
C GLY A 73 1.47 6.90 -12.73
N TYR A 74 1.92 5.70 -13.13
CA TYR A 74 1.31 4.46 -12.59
C TYR A 74 2.23 3.46 -11.89
N LYS A 75 3.53 3.74 -11.77
CA LYS A 75 4.48 2.73 -11.28
C LYS A 75 5.18 3.13 -9.99
N GLN A 76 4.49 3.87 -9.14
CA GLN A 76 5.04 4.30 -7.87
C GLN A 76 4.37 3.54 -6.73
N ALA A 77 5.08 2.62 -6.12
CA ALA A 77 4.75 2.15 -4.79
C ALA A 77 5.44 3.09 -3.78
N ILE A 78 4.65 3.81 -2.99
CA ILE A 78 5.14 4.72 -1.96
C ILE A 78 4.59 4.24 -0.62
N VAL A 79 5.34 4.44 0.46
CA VAL A 79 4.87 4.11 1.80
C VAL A 79 3.76 5.07 2.21
N SER A 80 2.52 4.57 2.29
CA SER A 80 1.30 5.36 2.40
C SER A 80 1.15 6.10 3.74
N ASP A 81 1.75 5.62 4.81
CA ASP A 81 1.73 6.25 6.13
C ASP A 81 2.50 7.58 6.16
N ARG A 82 3.41 7.81 5.21
CA ARG A 82 4.22 9.02 5.11
C ARG A 82 3.73 10.02 4.07
N VAL A 83 2.84 9.62 3.18
CA VAL A 83 2.35 10.45 2.08
C VAL A 83 0.82 10.48 2.07
N LYS A 84 0.25 11.47 2.75
CA LYS A 84 -1.23 11.64 2.85
C LYS A 84 -1.93 11.72 1.49
N GLY A 85 -1.25 12.19 0.45
CA GLY A 85 -1.81 12.25 -0.91
C GLY A 85 -2.15 10.90 -1.54
N LEU A 86 -1.72 9.78 -0.93
CA LEU A 86 -2.10 8.43 -1.34
C LEU A 86 -3.37 7.92 -0.66
N TRP A 87 -3.88 8.66 0.33
CA TRP A 87 -5.12 8.28 0.99
C TRP A 87 -6.31 8.52 0.06
N THR A 88 -7.16 7.53 -0.03
CA THR A 88 -8.38 7.60 -0.84
C THR A 88 -9.57 7.91 0.05
N PRO A 89 -10.57 8.68 -0.45
CA PRO A 89 -11.79 8.89 0.31
C PRO A 89 -12.58 7.58 0.43
N PHE A 90 -13.05 7.29 1.63
CA PHE A 90 -14.05 6.25 1.88
C PHE A 90 -15.38 6.93 2.20
N MET A 91 -16.40 6.57 1.45
CA MET A 91 -17.77 7.07 1.65
C MET A 91 -18.74 5.90 1.73
N ILE A 92 -19.56 5.88 2.76
CA ILE A 92 -20.60 4.87 2.95
C ILE A 92 -21.92 5.55 3.23
N MET A 93 -23.01 5.04 2.67
CA MET A 93 -24.35 5.52 2.92
C MET A 93 -25.37 4.38 2.83
N GLY A 94 -26.41 4.46 3.62
CA GLY A 94 -27.48 3.46 3.63
C GLY A 94 -28.15 3.33 4.99
N PRO A 95 -29.08 2.39 5.13
CA PRO A 95 -29.70 2.07 6.41
C PRO A 95 -28.64 1.66 7.45
N GLY A 96 -28.77 2.20 8.67
CA GLY A 96 -27.81 1.92 9.75
C GLY A 96 -26.51 2.69 9.71
N VAL A 97 -26.30 3.54 8.69
CA VAL A 97 -25.12 4.42 8.59
C VAL A 97 -25.46 5.81 9.10
N ARG A 98 -24.58 6.37 9.92
CA ARG A 98 -24.72 7.73 10.47
C ARG A 98 -24.78 8.78 9.37
N LYS A 99 -25.86 9.55 9.35
CA LYS A 99 -26.03 10.64 8.39
C LYS A 99 -25.14 11.83 8.72
N GLY A 100 -24.46 12.36 7.70
CA GLY A 100 -23.65 13.56 7.84
C GLY A 100 -22.48 13.42 8.81
N HIS A 101 -22.07 12.20 9.11
CA HIS A 101 -20.94 11.94 10.00
C HIS A 101 -19.63 11.94 9.21
N TYR A 102 -18.64 12.63 9.75
CA TYR A 102 -17.28 12.66 9.23
C TYR A 102 -16.31 12.10 10.27
N LEU A 103 -15.55 11.07 9.91
CA LEU A 103 -14.61 10.41 10.82
C LEU A 103 -13.34 11.25 11.09
N GLY A 104 -13.21 12.39 10.41
CA GLY A 104 -12.04 13.25 10.52
C GLY A 104 -10.81 12.68 9.84
N ASP A 105 -9.65 13.05 10.37
CA ASP A 105 -8.36 12.60 9.86
C ASP A 105 -7.92 11.23 10.40
N LYS A 106 -8.85 10.44 10.95
CA LYS A 106 -8.56 9.08 11.39
C LYS A 106 -8.70 8.13 10.21
N PRO A 107 -7.61 7.62 9.64
CA PRO A 107 -7.69 6.70 8.53
C PRO A 107 -8.31 5.38 9.00
N ILE A 108 -9.07 4.78 8.10
CA ILE A 108 -9.42 3.36 8.19
C ILE A 108 -8.50 2.59 7.23
N GLU A 109 -8.33 1.32 7.47
CA GLU A 109 -7.58 0.47 6.56
C GLU A 109 -8.52 -0.08 5.46
N LEU A 110 -8.01 -0.29 4.25
CA LEU A 110 -8.80 -0.85 3.15
C LEU A 110 -9.45 -2.19 3.53
N VAL A 111 -8.79 -2.99 4.36
CA VAL A 111 -9.33 -4.28 4.85
C VAL A 111 -10.52 -4.13 5.80
N ASP A 112 -10.79 -2.93 6.32
CA ASP A 112 -11.93 -2.65 7.19
C ASP A 112 -13.25 -2.49 6.41
N GLU A 113 -13.17 -2.24 5.10
CA GLU A 113 -14.35 -2.05 4.28
C GLU A 113 -15.22 -3.31 4.21
N TYR A 114 -14.60 -4.47 3.96
CA TYR A 114 -15.33 -5.71 3.79
C TYR A 114 -16.09 -6.17 5.04
N PRO A 115 -15.47 -6.28 6.24
CA PRO A 115 -16.22 -6.62 7.45
C PRO A 115 -17.27 -5.57 7.82
N THR A 116 -17.07 -4.29 7.48
CA THR A 116 -18.07 -3.24 7.70
C THR A 116 -19.31 -3.46 6.82
N LEU A 117 -19.11 -3.78 5.55
CA LEU A 117 -20.22 -4.09 4.64
C LEU A 117 -20.98 -5.36 5.07
N LEU A 118 -20.28 -6.42 5.46
CA LEU A 118 -20.90 -7.63 5.95
C LEU A 118 -21.77 -7.36 7.20
N HIS A 119 -21.26 -6.55 8.13
CA HIS A 119 -22.00 -6.14 9.30
C HIS A 119 -23.29 -5.38 8.94
N CYS A 120 -23.23 -4.44 7.99
CA CYS A 120 -24.42 -3.73 7.50
C CYS A 120 -25.45 -4.66 6.87
N LEU A 121 -25.00 -5.77 6.29
CA LEU A 121 -25.86 -6.79 5.66
C LEU A 121 -26.35 -7.86 6.64
N GLY A 122 -25.93 -7.82 7.90
CA GLY A 122 -26.23 -8.85 8.90
C GLY A 122 -25.56 -10.20 8.61
N VAL A 123 -24.44 -10.19 7.90
CA VAL A 123 -23.70 -11.41 7.52
C VAL A 123 -22.46 -11.54 8.40
N GLU A 124 -22.30 -12.69 9.02
CA GLU A 124 -21.09 -12.98 9.80
C GLU A 124 -19.88 -13.17 8.89
N PRO A 125 -18.76 -12.48 9.17
CA PRO A 125 -17.56 -12.64 8.37
C PRO A 125 -16.92 -14.02 8.60
N ALA A 126 -16.33 -14.58 7.55
CA ALA A 126 -15.55 -15.80 7.67
C ALA A 126 -14.30 -15.58 8.56
N LYS A 127 -13.79 -16.63 9.20
CA LYS A 127 -12.68 -16.54 10.16
C LYS A 127 -11.37 -15.97 9.58
N TRP A 128 -11.20 -16.04 8.28
CA TRP A 128 -10.02 -15.51 7.59
C TRP A 128 -10.13 -14.03 7.20
N VAL A 129 -11.32 -13.43 7.37
CA VAL A 129 -11.51 -12.00 7.08
C VAL A 129 -10.70 -11.18 8.06
N GLN A 130 -9.89 -10.31 7.50
CA GLN A 130 -9.09 -9.35 8.26
C GLN A 130 -9.81 -8.00 8.34
N GLY A 131 -9.31 -7.12 9.20
CA GLY A 131 -9.89 -5.82 9.42
C GLY A 131 -10.92 -5.82 10.55
N ARG A 132 -11.48 -4.66 10.82
CA ARG A 132 -12.50 -4.44 11.86
C ARG A 132 -13.76 -3.80 11.25
N VAL A 133 -14.86 -3.92 11.93
CA VAL A 133 -16.05 -3.13 11.60
C VAL A 133 -15.82 -1.68 12.02
N VAL A 134 -16.04 -0.74 11.12
CA VAL A 134 -15.94 0.71 11.37
C VAL A 134 -17.22 1.18 12.09
N LYS A 135 -17.36 0.76 13.34
CA LYS A 135 -18.57 1.00 14.17
C LYS A 135 -18.88 2.49 14.36
N GLU A 136 -17.84 3.32 14.35
CA GLU A 136 -17.95 4.77 14.45
C GLU A 136 -18.71 5.41 13.28
N ALA A 137 -18.83 4.72 12.15
CA ALA A 137 -19.62 5.14 11.00
C ALA A 137 -21.09 4.69 11.06
N LEU A 138 -21.46 3.87 12.04
CA LEU A 138 -22.78 3.24 12.11
C LEU A 138 -23.65 3.87 13.22
N ASP A 139 -24.98 3.85 13.01
CA ASP A 139 -25.96 4.42 13.96
C ASP A 139 -26.03 3.61 15.26
N LYS A 140 -25.86 2.29 15.13
CA LYS A 140 -25.80 1.35 16.27
C LYS A 140 -24.56 0.49 16.12
N PRO A 141 -23.65 0.54 17.10
CA PRO A 141 -22.44 -0.28 17.05
C PRO A 141 -22.74 -1.77 17.27
#